data_b6799cf3570b16a693944337a7c94c01
#
_entry.id   b6799cf3570b16a693944337a7c94c01
#
_cell.length_a   1.000
_cell.length_b   1.000
_cell.length_c   1.000
_cell.angle_alpha   90.00
_cell.angle_beta   90.00
_cell.angle_gamma   90.00
#
_symmetry.space_group_name_H-M   'P 1'
#
loop_
_entity.id
_entity.type
_entity.pdbx_description
1 polymer ?
#
loop_
_entity_poly.entity_id
_entity_poly.type
_entity_poly.pdbx_seq_one_letter_code
_entity_poly.pdbx_strand_id
1 'polypeptide(L)'
;MGGLGKLIDPARTALIVVDAQNDYCDPKGSLGRAGADVSSADAAVTNIERLIAAARRVGAAVIFVRNWHESWTDSEAWLGKKNSSSRAAIARSWGAEFYRVVPLDNEPIINKFRYSGFVGTSLDQALSTYKRDTLIMTGVATNVCVESTARDAVFLDYRIVFMSDATATADGDAIQKATLYNIERHFGRVAATDEIIAAWDAAPPHDTVVLFRA
;
A
#
# COMPACT_ATOMS: atom_id res chain seq x y z
N MET A 1 -3.66 24.25 -10.29
CA MET A 1 -3.32 22.96 -9.62
C MET A 1 -1.83 22.96 -9.33
N GLY A 2 -1.40 22.77 -8.08
CA GLY A 2 0.03 22.69 -7.72
C GLY A 2 0.67 21.47 -8.39
N GLY A 3 1.95 21.59 -8.81
CA GLY A 3 2.69 20.47 -9.38
C GLY A 3 2.79 19.29 -8.41
N LEU A 4 3.14 18.09 -8.90
CA LEU A 4 3.27 16.85 -8.13
C LEU A 4 4.11 17.05 -6.87
N GLY A 5 5.24 17.75 -6.96
CA GLY A 5 6.13 18.02 -5.82
C GLY A 5 5.47 18.73 -4.63
N LYS A 6 4.51 19.64 -4.88
CA LYS A 6 3.73 20.27 -3.79
C LYS A 6 2.73 19.31 -3.16
N LEU A 7 2.18 18.37 -3.94
CA LEU A 7 1.22 17.39 -3.45
C LEU A 7 1.89 16.37 -2.53
N ILE A 8 3.11 15.95 -2.88
CA ILE A 8 3.87 14.90 -2.16
C ILE A 8 4.98 15.48 -1.28
N ASP A 9 4.76 16.64 -0.64
CA ASP A 9 5.68 17.17 0.36
C ASP A 9 6.03 16.06 1.39
N PRO A 10 7.32 15.68 1.53
CA PRO A 10 7.72 14.60 2.43
C PRO A 10 7.24 14.75 3.87
N ALA A 11 7.17 16.01 4.37
CA ALA A 11 6.71 16.29 5.72
C ALA A 11 5.22 15.95 5.95
N ARG A 12 4.43 15.87 4.88
CA ARG A 12 2.98 15.63 4.91
C ARG A 12 2.57 14.32 4.22
N THR A 13 3.52 13.60 3.65
CA THR A 13 3.26 12.40 2.85
C THR A 13 3.59 11.13 3.63
N ALA A 14 2.75 10.11 3.46
CA ALA A 14 3.06 8.73 3.84
C ALA A 14 3.05 7.82 2.60
N LEU A 15 4.06 6.99 2.45
CA LEU A 15 4.07 5.85 1.54
C LEU A 15 3.36 4.68 2.22
N ILE A 16 2.26 4.22 1.64
CA ILE A 16 1.46 3.10 2.16
C ILE A 16 1.75 1.85 1.34
N VAL A 17 2.33 0.84 1.97
CA VAL A 17 2.66 -0.44 1.35
C VAL A 17 1.59 -1.46 1.77
N VAL A 18 0.67 -1.77 0.85
CA VAL A 18 -0.49 -2.63 1.13
C VAL A 18 -0.22 -4.05 0.66
N ASP A 19 -0.30 -5.01 1.57
CA ASP A 19 -0.31 -6.46 1.34
C ASP A 19 0.83 -6.98 0.42
N ALA A 20 2.01 -6.35 0.45
CA ALA A 20 3.20 -6.89 -0.21
C ALA A 20 3.70 -8.12 0.59
N GLN A 21 2.90 -9.21 0.61
CA GLN A 21 3.11 -10.43 1.40
C GLN A 21 3.34 -11.65 0.51
N ASN A 22 4.01 -12.68 1.06
CA ASN A 22 4.36 -13.88 0.32
C ASN A 22 3.13 -14.58 -0.30
N ASP A 23 2.01 -14.67 0.41
CA ASP A 23 0.81 -15.34 -0.10
C ASP A 23 0.20 -14.65 -1.33
N TYR A 24 0.47 -13.38 -1.53
CA TYR A 24 -0.07 -12.58 -2.65
C TYR A 24 0.94 -12.31 -3.77
N CYS A 25 2.25 -12.33 -3.47
CA CYS A 25 3.29 -11.91 -4.42
C CYS A 25 4.19 -13.06 -4.88
N ASP A 26 4.39 -14.10 -4.04
CA ASP A 26 5.26 -15.23 -4.39
C ASP A 26 4.46 -16.31 -5.14
N PRO A 27 4.98 -16.89 -6.24
CA PRO A 27 4.33 -18.03 -6.91
C PRO A 27 4.07 -19.24 -6.00
N LYS A 28 4.85 -19.38 -4.91
CA LYS A 28 4.64 -20.41 -3.88
C LYS A 28 3.61 -20.00 -2.82
N GLY A 29 3.12 -18.77 -2.86
CA GLY A 29 2.09 -18.26 -1.98
C GLY A 29 0.71 -18.83 -2.29
N SER A 30 -0.28 -18.47 -1.47
CA SER A 30 -1.64 -19.03 -1.59
C SER A 30 -2.28 -18.72 -2.95
N LEU A 31 -2.09 -17.51 -3.49
CA LEU A 31 -2.65 -17.14 -4.80
C LEU A 31 -1.98 -17.90 -5.94
N GLY A 32 -0.63 -17.96 -5.95
CA GLY A 32 0.10 -18.69 -6.99
C GLY A 32 -0.24 -20.18 -6.99
N ARG A 33 -0.30 -20.81 -5.81
CA ARG A 33 -0.73 -22.22 -5.68
C ARG A 33 -2.18 -22.46 -6.11
N ALA A 34 -3.03 -21.46 -6.01
CA ALA A 34 -4.41 -21.52 -6.52
C ALA A 34 -4.52 -21.26 -8.03
N GLY A 35 -3.39 -21.07 -8.73
CA GLY A 35 -3.33 -20.86 -10.18
C GLY A 35 -3.50 -19.42 -10.63
N ALA A 36 -3.46 -18.43 -9.72
CA ALA A 36 -3.46 -17.03 -10.09
C ALA A 36 -2.11 -16.61 -10.69
N ASP A 37 -2.12 -15.75 -11.71
CA ASP A 37 -0.90 -15.15 -12.24
C ASP A 37 -0.45 -13.98 -11.36
N VAL A 38 0.57 -14.24 -10.55
CA VAL A 38 1.18 -13.22 -9.66
C VAL A 38 2.45 -12.61 -10.25
N SER A 39 2.77 -12.86 -11.52
CA SER A 39 4.03 -12.41 -12.14
C SER A 39 4.21 -10.89 -12.14
N SER A 40 3.12 -10.13 -12.27
CA SER A 40 3.14 -8.68 -12.20
C SER A 40 3.51 -8.13 -10.81
N ALA A 41 3.35 -8.91 -9.76
CA ALA A 41 3.66 -8.50 -8.39
C ALA A 41 5.17 -8.28 -8.18
N ASP A 42 6.03 -9.08 -8.83
CA ASP A 42 7.48 -8.94 -8.69
C ASP A 42 8.01 -7.58 -9.18
N ALA A 43 7.54 -7.14 -10.36
CA ALA A 43 7.87 -5.83 -10.90
C ALA A 43 7.34 -4.69 -10.02
N ALA A 44 6.09 -4.82 -9.53
CA ALA A 44 5.50 -3.84 -8.63
C ALA A 44 6.29 -3.75 -7.31
N VAL A 45 6.68 -4.87 -6.72
CA VAL A 45 7.47 -4.90 -5.49
C VAL A 45 8.86 -4.29 -5.70
N THR A 46 9.49 -4.49 -6.86
CA THR A 46 10.75 -3.81 -7.20
C THR A 46 10.58 -2.28 -7.17
N ASN A 47 9.49 -1.75 -7.69
CA ASN A 47 9.18 -0.33 -7.62
C ASN A 47 8.83 0.13 -6.19
N ILE A 48 8.14 -0.71 -5.42
CA ILE A 48 7.88 -0.44 -3.99
C ILE A 48 9.20 -0.31 -3.22
N GLU A 49 10.17 -1.19 -3.43
CA GLU A 49 11.50 -1.12 -2.81
C GLU A 49 12.21 0.22 -3.14
N ARG A 50 12.13 0.67 -4.41
CA ARG A 50 12.67 1.97 -4.84
C ARG A 50 11.97 3.14 -4.15
N LEU A 51 10.64 3.10 -4.05
CA LEU A 51 9.86 4.13 -3.36
C LEU A 51 10.14 4.16 -1.85
N ILE A 52 10.29 3.00 -1.20
CA ILE A 52 10.67 2.91 0.22
C ILE A 52 12.03 3.58 0.43
N ALA A 53 13.02 3.26 -0.40
CA ALA A 53 14.35 3.85 -0.30
C ALA A 53 14.30 5.38 -0.50
N ALA A 54 13.50 5.86 -1.45
CA ALA A 54 13.33 7.29 -1.70
C ALA A 54 12.60 7.99 -0.55
N ALA A 55 11.50 7.41 -0.04
CA ALA A 55 10.74 7.95 1.09
C ALA A 55 11.62 8.11 2.35
N ARG A 56 12.39 7.05 2.68
CA ARG A 56 13.34 7.08 3.80
C ARG A 56 14.40 8.17 3.63
N ARG A 57 14.93 8.35 2.41
CA ARG A 57 15.93 9.39 2.10
C ARG A 57 15.42 10.80 2.34
N VAL A 58 14.17 11.08 2.00
CA VAL A 58 13.58 12.43 2.13
C VAL A 58 12.80 12.62 3.45
N GLY A 59 12.72 11.62 4.31
CA GLY A 59 12.00 11.67 5.59
C GLY A 59 10.47 11.60 5.47
N ALA A 60 9.94 11.11 4.35
CA ALA A 60 8.53 10.76 4.26
C ALA A 60 8.24 9.51 5.10
N ALA A 61 7.04 9.44 5.71
CA ALA A 61 6.67 8.28 6.50
C ALA A 61 6.47 7.05 5.60
N VAL A 62 6.90 5.87 6.06
CA VAL A 62 6.57 4.59 5.44
C VAL A 62 5.70 3.81 6.42
N ILE A 63 4.54 3.35 5.96
CA ILE A 63 3.58 2.59 6.75
C ILE A 63 3.25 1.31 5.99
N PHE A 64 3.45 0.18 6.65
CA PHE A 64 3.12 -1.13 6.11
C PHE A 64 1.73 -1.53 6.58
N VAL A 65 0.89 -1.96 5.65
CA VAL A 65 -0.45 -2.49 5.90
C VAL A 65 -0.48 -3.92 5.41
N ARG A 66 -0.84 -4.88 6.26
CA ARG A 66 -0.85 -6.29 5.88
C ARG A 66 -2.14 -6.98 6.31
N ASN A 67 -2.61 -7.92 5.52
CA ASN A 67 -3.61 -8.88 5.96
C ASN A 67 -3.04 -9.79 7.05
N TRP A 68 -3.86 -10.04 8.09
CA TRP A 68 -3.43 -10.84 9.24
C TRP A 68 -4.63 -11.60 9.78
N HIS A 69 -4.93 -12.75 9.19
CA HIS A 69 -6.13 -13.52 9.51
C HIS A 69 -5.91 -14.46 10.69
N GLU A 70 -6.77 -14.34 11.68
CA GLU A 70 -6.88 -15.24 12.84
C GLU A 70 -8.32 -15.79 12.93
N SER A 71 -8.54 -16.89 13.64
CA SER A 71 -9.84 -17.55 13.71
C SER A 71 -10.98 -16.64 14.19
N TRP A 72 -10.67 -15.65 15.03
CA TRP A 72 -11.65 -14.70 15.55
C TRP A 72 -11.91 -13.50 14.63
N THR A 73 -11.10 -13.31 13.57
CA THR A 73 -11.26 -12.20 12.63
C THR A 73 -12.17 -12.53 11.45
N ASP A 74 -12.42 -13.81 11.19
CA ASP A 74 -13.08 -14.30 9.99
C ASP A 74 -14.52 -14.71 10.28
N SER A 75 -15.46 -13.81 10.01
CA SER A 75 -16.88 -14.07 10.12
C SER A 75 -17.37 -15.03 9.03
N GLU A 76 -18.52 -15.69 9.27
CA GLU A 76 -19.17 -16.54 8.27
C GLU A 76 -19.42 -15.79 6.95
N ALA A 77 -19.89 -14.55 7.02
CA ALA A 77 -20.09 -13.70 5.85
C ALA A 77 -18.78 -13.39 5.09
N TRP A 78 -17.66 -13.28 5.80
CA TRP A 78 -16.35 -13.11 5.19
C TRP A 78 -15.88 -14.38 4.49
N LEU A 79 -15.99 -15.52 5.15
CA LEU A 79 -15.61 -16.84 4.64
C LEU A 79 -16.49 -17.32 3.47
N GLY A 80 -17.76 -16.95 3.47
CA GLY A 80 -18.73 -17.31 2.44
C GLY A 80 -18.57 -16.62 1.10
N LYS A 81 -17.63 -15.70 0.95
CA LYS A 81 -17.35 -15.05 -0.34
C LYS A 81 -16.70 -16.03 -1.31
N LYS A 82 -17.17 -16.03 -2.56
CA LYS A 82 -16.71 -16.95 -3.60
C LYS A 82 -15.18 -16.91 -3.84
N ASN A 83 -14.59 -15.72 -3.69
CA ASN A 83 -13.15 -15.48 -3.86
C ASN A 83 -12.53 -14.97 -2.56
N SER A 84 -12.91 -15.54 -1.42
CA SER A 84 -12.34 -15.08 -0.16
C SER A 84 -10.87 -15.49 -0.08
N SER A 85 -10.00 -14.52 0.15
CA SER A 85 -8.60 -14.77 0.49
C SER A 85 -8.44 -15.27 1.93
N SER A 86 -9.51 -15.77 2.53
CA SER A 86 -9.57 -16.21 3.93
C SER A 86 -8.61 -17.32 4.30
N ARG A 87 -7.97 -17.95 3.31
CA ARG A 87 -6.91 -18.94 3.52
C ARG A 87 -5.51 -18.38 3.23
N ALA A 88 -5.42 -17.11 2.86
CA ALA A 88 -4.16 -16.41 2.65
C ALA A 88 -3.83 -15.55 3.88
N ALA A 89 -2.57 -15.26 4.08
CA ALA A 89 -2.05 -14.40 5.15
C ALA A 89 -2.52 -14.82 6.56
N ILE A 90 -2.57 -16.13 6.81
CA ILE A 90 -2.83 -16.66 8.15
C ILE A 90 -1.74 -16.14 9.09
N ALA A 91 -2.14 -15.57 10.20
CA ALA A 91 -1.26 -14.97 11.20
C ALA A 91 -0.07 -15.89 11.55
N ARG A 92 1.13 -15.35 11.58
CA ARG A 92 2.38 -16.05 11.91
C ARG A 92 2.82 -17.14 10.90
N SER A 93 2.14 -17.25 9.75
CA SER A 93 2.60 -18.13 8.67
C SER A 93 3.64 -17.42 7.79
N TRP A 94 4.43 -18.20 7.04
CA TRP A 94 5.31 -17.65 6.00
C TRP A 94 4.53 -16.82 4.97
N GLY A 95 3.32 -17.22 4.64
CA GLY A 95 2.45 -16.51 3.71
C GLY A 95 2.07 -15.10 4.16
N ALA A 96 1.98 -14.89 5.48
CA ALA A 96 1.68 -13.59 6.08
C ALA A 96 2.90 -12.66 6.21
N GLU A 97 4.12 -13.19 6.03
CA GLU A 97 5.33 -12.37 6.04
C GLU A 97 5.43 -11.49 4.79
N PHE A 98 6.14 -10.37 4.90
CA PHE A 98 6.36 -9.47 3.78
C PHE A 98 7.22 -10.12 2.70
N TYR A 99 6.85 -9.89 1.46
CA TYR A 99 7.58 -10.34 0.29
C TYR A 99 8.63 -9.30 -0.11
N ARG A 100 9.92 -9.61 0.09
CA ARG A 100 11.09 -8.78 -0.25
C ARG A 100 11.22 -7.45 0.51
N VAL A 101 10.13 -6.79 0.89
CA VAL A 101 10.18 -5.52 1.62
C VAL A 101 10.39 -5.76 3.11
N VAL A 102 11.20 -4.91 3.75
CA VAL A 102 11.55 -5.04 5.17
C VAL A 102 11.23 -3.74 5.90
N PRO A 103 10.22 -3.74 6.80
CA PRO A 103 9.99 -2.61 7.71
C PRO A 103 11.18 -2.37 8.64
N LEU A 104 11.45 -1.11 8.96
CA LEU A 104 12.35 -0.74 10.06
C LEU A 104 11.60 -0.76 11.40
N ASP A 105 12.32 -0.87 12.52
CA ASP A 105 11.73 -0.96 13.86
C ASP A 105 10.80 0.21 14.21
N ASN A 106 11.05 1.38 13.65
CA ASN A 106 10.25 2.59 13.84
C ASN A 106 9.17 2.82 12.78
N GLU A 107 8.99 1.90 11.84
CA GLU A 107 7.95 2.00 10.81
C GLU A 107 6.71 1.23 11.23
N PRO A 108 5.50 1.83 11.22
CA PRO A 108 4.30 1.16 11.65
C PRO A 108 3.93 -0.02 10.74
N ILE A 109 3.54 -1.13 11.37
CA ILE A 109 2.91 -2.27 10.70
C ILE A 109 1.46 -2.34 11.18
N ILE A 110 0.53 -2.10 10.26
CA ILE A 110 -0.91 -2.11 10.51
C ILE A 110 -1.48 -3.46 10.07
N ASN A 111 -1.97 -4.24 11.00
CA ASN A 111 -2.69 -5.47 10.69
C ASN A 111 -4.14 -5.15 10.36
N LYS A 112 -4.63 -5.63 9.21
CA LYS A 112 -6.02 -5.51 8.78
C LYS A 112 -6.66 -6.87 8.57
N PHE A 113 -7.99 -6.90 8.69
CA PHE A 113 -8.79 -8.13 8.57
C PHE A 113 -9.84 -8.02 7.45
N ARG A 114 -9.82 -6.91 6.70
CA ARG A 114 -10.72 -6.60 5.58
C ARG A 114 -9.89 -5.99 4.45
N TYR A 115 -10.51 -5.74 3.30
CA TYR A 115 -9.78 -5.21 2.15
C TYR A 115 -9.17 -3.84 2.42
N SER A 116 -9.92 -2.94 3.01
CA SER A 116 -9.41 -1.61 3.35
C SER A 116 -8.50 -1.63 4.59
N GLY A 117 -7.42 -0.89 4.50
CA GLY A 117 -6.49 -0.64 5.60
C GLY A 117 -7.07 0.20 6.73
N PHE A 118 -8.21 0.87 6.52
CA PHE A 118 -8.85 1.72 7.54
C PHE A 118 -9.88 0.98 8.37
N VAL A 119 -10.49 -0.09 7.86
CA VAL A 119 -11.60 -0.77 8.51
C VAL A 119 -11.12 -1.58 9.73
N GLY A 120 -11.43 -1.07 10.93
CA GLY A 120 -11.12 -1.73 12.20
C GLY A 120 -9.61 -1.79 12.52
N THR A 121 -8.85 -0.80 12.05
CA THR A 121 -7.39 -0.72 12.27
C THR A 121 -6.99 0.61 12.90
N SER A 122 -5.70 0.74 13.20
CA SER A 122 -5.08 1.97 13.71
C SER A 122 -4.44 2.85 12.63
N LEU A 123 -4.74 2.63 11.32
CA LEU A 123 -4.09 3.36 10.23
C LEU A 123 -4.38 4.86 10.31
N ASP A 124 -5.64 5.26 10.50
CA ASP A 124 -6.03 6.67 10.63
C ASP A 124 -5.35 7.34 11.83
N GLN A 125 -5.28 6.63 12.96
CA GLN A 125 -4.56 7.11 14.14
C GLN A 125 -3.07 7.33 13.86
N ALA A 126 -2.41 6.39 13.18
CA ALA A 126 -1.00 6.51 12.83
C ALA A 126 -0.76 7.72 11.91
N LEU A 127 -1.58 7.89 10.87
CA LEU A 127 -1.50 9.01 9.94
C LEU A 127 -1.71 10.35 10.63
N SER A 128 -2.71 10.45 11.50
CA SER A 128 -2.98 11.65 12.31
C SER A 128 -1.82 11.97 13.25
N THR A 129 -1.25 10.97 13.92
CA THR A 129 -0.09 11.11 14.81
C THR A 129 1.12 11.66 14.05
N TYR A 130 1.37 11.16 12.86
CA TYR A 130 2.46 11.62 12.00
C TYR A 130 2.13 12.89 11.21
N LYS A 131 0.92 13.43 11.33
CA LYS A 131 0.43 14.61 10.59
C LYS A 131 0.55 14.44 9.08
N ARG A 132 0.19 13.25 8.58
CA ARG A 132 0.22 12.93 7.14
C ARG A 132 -1.18 13.07 6.57
N ASP A 133 -1.32 13.83 5.49
CA ASP A 133 -2.59 14.07 4.79
C ASP A 133 -2.55 13.70 3.30
N THR A 134 -1.39 13.25 2.83
CA THR A 134 -1.21 12.76 1.47
C THR A 134 -0.65 11.34 1.51
N LEU A 135 -1.30 10.41 0.80
CA LEU A 135 -0.94 9.00 0.80
C LEU A 135 -0.50 8.58 -0.60
N ILE A 136 0.72 8.04 -0.70
CA ILE A 136 1.19 7.35 -1.91
C ILE A 136 0.83 5.88 -1.76
N MET A 137 -0.13 5.41 -2.57
CA MET A 137 -0.72 4.07 -2.47
C MET A 137 0.03 3.07 -3.33
N THR A 138 0.58 2.03 -2.71
CA THR A 138 1.29 0.92 -3.38
C THR A 138 0.82 -0.43 -2.87
N GLY A 139 1.18 -1.51 -3.55
CA GLY A 139 0.94 -2.88 -3.09
C GLY A 139 0.00 -3.70 -3.96
N VAL A 140 -0.66 -4.70 -3.36
CA VAL A 140 -1.52 -5.68 -4.03
C VAL A 140 -2.81 -5.96 -3.21
N ALA A 141 -3.92 -6.38 -3.83
CA ALA A 141 -4.17 -6.26 -5.26
C ALA A 141 -4.70 -4.86 -5.57
N THR A 142 -4.31 -4.31 -6.72
CA THR A 142 -4.67 -2.97 -7.19
C THR A 142 -6.15 -2.67 -7.02
N ASN A 143 -7.02 -3.53 -7.56
CA ASN A 143 -8.49 -3.39 -7.63
C ASN A 143 -9.22 -3.87 -6.36
N VAL A 144 -8.51 -4.37 -5.37
CA VAL A 144 -9.11 -4.91 -4.15
C VAL A 144 -8.61 -4.13 -2.94
N CYS A 145 -7.49 -4.56 -2.34
CA CYS A 145 -7.02 -3.97 -1.08
C CYS A 145 -6.50 -2.55 -1.25
N VAL A 146 -5.75 -2.28 -2.33
CA VAL A 146 -5.18 -0.95 -2.55
C VAL A 146 -6.28 0.05 -2.92
N GLU A 147 -7.18 -0.30 -3.84
CA GLU A 147 -8.31 0.56 -4.23
C GLU A 147 -9.29 0.77 -3.06
N SER A 148 -9.63 -0.27 -2.30
CA SER A 148 -10.52 -0.13 -1.14
C SER A 148 -9.92 0.81 -0.08
N THR A 149 -8.61 0.69 0.19
CA THR A 149 -7.91 1.58 1.11
C THR A 149 -7.87 3.02 0.58
N ALA A 150 -7.62 3.21 -0.72
CA ALA A 150 -7.59 4.53 -1.34
C ALA A 150 -8.96 5.24 -1.31
N ARG A 151 -10.04 4.50 -1.55
CA ARG A 151 -11.41 5.05 -1.48
C ARG A 151 -11.78 5.48 -0.07
N ASP A 152 -11.51 4.65 0.93
CA ASP A 152 -11.78 5.01 2.33
C ASP A 152 -10.92 6.20 2.76
N ALA A 153 -9.65 6.26 2.31
CA ALA A 153 -8.79 7.41 2.57
C ALA A 153 -9.40 8.72 2.05
N VAL A 154 -9.93 8.73 0.83
CA VAL A 154 -10.60 9.93 0.28
C VAL A 154 -11.83 10.32 1.08
N PHE A 155 -12.61 9.36 1.59
CA PHE A 155 -13.77 9.62 2.45
C PHE A 155 -13.38 10.11 3.85
N LEU A 156 -12.10 9.97 4.22
CA LEU A 156 -11.48 10.53 5.44
C LEU A 156 -10.66 11.80 5.16
N ASP A 157 -10.86 12.44 3.99
CA ASP A 157 -10.20 13.69 3.56
C ASP A 157 -8.68 13.59 3.30
N TYR A 158 -8.13 12.39 3.09
CA TYR A 158 -6.77 12.20 2.63
C TYR A 158 -6.64 12.46 1.12
N ARG A 159 -5.52 13.03 0.70
CA ARG A 159 -5.14 13.15 -0.72
C ARG A 159 -4.45 11.89 -1.17
N ILE A 160 -4.80 11.39 -2.35
CA ILE A 160 -4.27 10.14 -2.88
C ILE A 160 -3.38 10.39 -4.10
N VAL A 161 -2.19 9.80 -4.06
CA VAL A 161 -1.36 9.52 -5.23
C VAL A 161 -1.27 8.00 -5.36
N PHE A 162 -1.84 7.46 -6.42
CA PHE A 162 -1.94 6.02 -6.64
C PHE A 162 -0.90 5.58 -7.67
N MET A 163 -0.09 4.58 -7.33
CA MET A 163 1.02 4.19 -8.18
C MET A 163 0.56 3.26 -9.31
N SER A 164 0.91 3.62 -10.54
CA SER A 164 0.55 2.83 -11.72
C SER A 164 1.41 1.58 -11.91
N ASP A 165 2.65 1.64 -11.46
CA ASP A 165 3.70 0.63 -11.65
C ASP A 165 4.25 0.03 -10.35
N ALA A 166 3.79 0.53 -9.20
CA ALA A 166 4.05 -0.04 -7.87
C ALA A 166 2.76 -0.61 -7.24
N THR A 167 1.77 -0.93 -8.07
CA THR A 167 0.59 -1.74 -7.73
C THR A 167 0.43 -2.84 -8.77
N ALA A 168 -0.09 -4.00 -8.36
CA ALA A 168 -0.33 -5.14 -9.23
C ALA A 168 -1.60 -5.89 -8.86
N THR A 169 -2.20 -6.58 -9.85
CA THR A 169 -3.33 -7.49 -9.64
C THR A 169 -3.17 -8.75 -10.48
N ALA A 170 -3.64 -9.87 -9.95
CA ALA A 170 -3.74 -11.14 -10.66
C ALA A 170 -4.98 -11.22 -11.56
N ASP A 171 -5.86 -10.22 -11.54
CA ASP A 171 -7.11 -10.19 -12.31
C ASP A 171 -6.91 -9.68 -13.76
N GLY A 172 -5.67 -9.40 -14.14
CA GLY A 172 -5.26 -9.04 -15.50
C GLY A 172 -5.27 -7.54 -15.82
N ASP A 173 -4.66 -7.20 -16.96
CA ASP A 173 -4.40 -5.83 -17.39
C ASP A 173 -5.67 -4.97 -17.55
N ALA A 174 -6.77 -5.55 -17.98
CA ALA A 174 -8.02 -4.80 -18.18
C ALA A 174 -8.52 -4.25 -16.83
N ILE A 175 -8.43 -5.04 -15.78
CA ILE A 175 -8.84 -4.65 -14.42
C ILE A 175 -7.84 -3.65 -13.83
N GLN A 176 -6.53 -3.85 -14.02
CA GLN A 176 -5.51 -2.87 -13.66
C GLN A 176 -5.82 -1.50 -14.25
N LYS A 177 -6.02 -1.43 -15.56
CA LYS A 177 -6.31 -0.18 -16.28
C LYS A 177 -7.62 0.46 -15.83
N ALA A 178 -8.67 -0.34 -15.60
CA ALA A 178 -9.96 0.15 -15.13
C ALA A 178 -9.85 0.82 -13.76
N THR A 179 -9.12 0.19 -12.83
CA THR A 179 -8.86 0.77 -11.50
C THR A 179 -8.08 2.08 -11.62
N LEU A 180 -6.98 2.10 -12.37
CA LEU A 180 -6.17 3.30 -12.54
C LEU A 180 -7.00 4.45 -13.16
N TYR A 181 -7.80 4.17 -14.19
CA TYR A 181 -8.71 5.15 -14.78
C TYR A 181 -9.69 5.71 -13.75
N ASN A 182 -10.30 4.84 -12.94
CA ASN A 182 -11.29 5.22 -11.96
C ASN A 182 -10.68 6.09 -10.83
N ILE A 183 -9.48 5.71 -10.36
CA ILE A 183 -8.75 6.50 -9.37
C ILE A 183 -8.40 7.89 -9.91
N GLU A 184 -7.80 7.97 -11.12
CA GLU A 184 -7.41 9.25 -11.72
C GLU A 184 -8.62 10.16 -11.94
N ARG A 185 -9.75 9.57 -12.30
CA ARG A 185 -10.96 10.35 -12.62
C ARG A 185 -11.69 10.88 -11.40
N HIS A 186 -11.66 10.16 -10.26
CA HIS A 186 -12.59 10.42 -9.16
C HIS A 186 -11.96 10.49 -7.76
N PHE A 187 -10.80 9.87 -7.53
CA PHE A 187 -10.30 9.67 -6.17
C PHE A 187 -8.94 10.30 -5.88
N GLY A 188 -8.14 10.56 -6.90
CA GLY A 188 -6.81 11.10 -6.66
C GLY A 188 -6.03 11.26 -7.96
N ARG A 189 -4.72 11.23 -7.87
CA ARG A 189 -3.81 11.30 -9.00
C ARG A 189 -3.12 9.97 -9.20
N VAL A 190 -3.00 9.51 -10.43
CA VAL A 190 -2.15 8.38 -10.80
C VAL A 190 -0.76 8.88 -11.19
N ALA A 191 0.29 8.22 -10.72
CA ALA A 191 1.67 8.55 -11.05
C ALA A 191 2.54 7.28 -11.17
N ALA A 192 3.65 7.38 -11.89
CA ALA A 192 4.66 6.33 -11.95
C ALA A 192 5.75 6.56 -10.88
N THR A 193 6.47 5.49 -10.54
CA THR A 193 7.55 5.51 -9.54
C THR A 193 8.60 6.56 -9.84
N ASP A 194 9.02 6.68 -11.11
CA ASP A 194 10.04 7.65 -11.51
C ASP A 194 9.60 9.09 -11.33
N GLU A 195 8.30 9.38 -11.51
CA GLU A 195 7.75 10.73 -11.28
C GLU A 195 7.84 11.14 -9.81
N ILE A 196 7.55 10.21 -8.89
CA ILE A 196 7.64 10.46 -7.44
C ILE A 196 9.09 10.69 -7.04
N ILE A 197 9.99 9.80 -7.46
CA ILE A 197 11.41 9.89 -7.13
C ILE A 197 12.01 11.19 -7.67
N ALA A 198 11.75 11.53 -8.93
CA ALA A 198 12.22 12.77 -9.53
C ALA A 198 11.68 14.02 -8.82
N ALA A 199 10.41 14.00 -8.41
CA ALA A 199 9.81 15.11 -7.68
C ALA A 199 10.43 15.29 -6.28
N TRP A 200 10.76 14.20 -5.59
CA TRP A 200 11.44 14.24 -4.31
C TRP A 200 12.92 14.64 -4.44
N ASP A 201 13.61 14.22 -5.50
CA ASP A 201 15.01 14.59 -5.75
C ASP A 201 15.17 16.08 -6.12
N ALA A 202 14.14 16.67 -6.74
CA ALA A 202 14.10 18.08 -7.07
C ALA A 202 13.67 18.99 -5.89
N ALA A 203 13.16 18.41 -4.80
CA ALA A 203 12.77 19.18 -3.62
C ALA A 203 14.03 19.68 -2.88
N PRO A 204 14.03 20.93 -2.35
CA PRO A 204 15.12 21.39 -1.50
C PRO A 204 15.22 20.47 -0.27
N PRO A 205 16.45 20.25 0.25
CA PRO A 205 16.61 19.44 1.46
C PRO A 205 15.76 20.03 2.59
N HIS A 206 14.83 19.23 3.09
CA HIS A 206 14.13 19.57 4.33
C HIS A 206 15.08 19.35 5.50
N ASP A 207 15.18 20.32 6.40
CA ASP A 207 15.78 20.07 7.71
C ASP A 207 15.01 18.90 8.35
N THR A 208 15.62 17.72 8.31
CA THR A 208 15.03 16.50 8.82
C THR A 208 14.94 16.62 10.34
N VAL A 209 13.85 17.18 10.85
CA VAL A 209 13.52 17.03 12.25
C VAL A 209 13.17 15.56 12.45
N VAL A 210 14.16 14.78 12.84
CA VAL A 210 13.99 13.39 13.26
C VAL A 210 13.07 13.40 14.48
N LEU A 211 11.75 13.22 14.26
CA LEU A 211 10.73 13.13 15.32
C LEU A 211 10.76 11.80 16.07
N PHE A 212 11.79 10.99 15.87
CA PHE A 212 11.97 9.73 16.57
C PHE A 212 13.15 9.84 17.54
N ARG A 213 12.88 10.38 18.73
CA ARG A 213 13.72 10.08 19.88
C ARG A 213 13.26 8.74 20.47
N ALA A 214 14.22 7.82 20.58
CA ALA A 214 14.06 6.55 21.27
C ALA A 214 13.55 6.75 22.72
#